data_0cc3f47ecf9ce40b71d3594954de9525
#
_entry.id   0cc3f47ecf9ce40b71d3594954de9525
#
_cell.length_a   1.000
_cell.length_b   1.000
_cell.length_c   1.000
_cell.angle_alpha   90.00
_cell.angle_beta   90.00
_cell.angle_gamma   90.00
#
_symmetry.space_group_name_H-M   'P 1'
#
loop_
_entity.id
_entity.type
_entity.pdbx_description
1 polymer ?
#
loop_
_entity_poly.entity_id
_entity_poly.type
_entity_poly.pdbx_seq_one_letter_code
_entity_poly.pdbx_strand_id
1 'polypeptide(L)'
;MREHYGWQFPDFETHLPKMLKKSVDKGLPAEYQIAVRRRSIDLCKKRDVALDIGANVGLWSRDLAKSFDRVIAFEPVELFRQCLERNVTAENLEIRPIALGDNDTRGTMIITEDNAGHSHLDPNSMGTGDVEVVRLDSLTLPTVDYIKIDCEGYEYRILQGAEQTIQRCRPMVVIEQKPHDAYSKQYGQFAAVELLQSWGMSRLDQVKDDWIMGWR
;
A
#
# COMPACT_ATOMS: atom_id res chain seq x y z
N MET A 1 11.23 16.50 -9.72
CA MET A 1 11.64 15.19 -9.17
C MET A 1 13.14 15.13 -9.03
N ARG A 2 13.63 14.50 -7.98
CA ARG A 2 15.07 14.31 -7.70
C ARG A 2 15.40 12.83 -7.60
N GLU A 3 16.60 12.47 -8.06
CA GLU A 3 17.10 11.11 -7.92
C GLU A 3 17.93 10.96 -6.64
N HIS A 4 17.66 9.88 -5.88
CA HIS A 4 18.45 9.44 -4.75
C HIS A 4 18.59 7.91 -4.77
N TYR A 5 19.83 7.43 -4.84
CA TYR A 5 20.14 5.99 -4.80
C TYR A 5 19.44 5.16 -5.88
N GLY A 6 19.26 5.73 -7.10
CA GLY A 6 18.57 5.07 -8.21
C GLY A 6 17.04 5.07 -8.09
N TRP A 7 16.48 5.96 -7.26
CA TRP A 7 15.05 6.19 -7.12
C TRP A 7 14.70 7.65 -7.39
N GLN A 8 13.59 7.87 -8.11
CA GLN A 8 13.00 9.19 -8.32
C GLN A 8 12.01 9.52 -7.20
N PHE A 9 12.10 10.72 -6.67
CA PHE A 9 11.23 11.26 -5.63
C PHE A 9 10.69 12.63 -5.99
N PRO A 10 9.54 13.07 -5.43
CA PRO A 10 9.14 14.47 -5.45
C PRO A 10 10.27 15.40 -4.90
N ASP A 11 10.38 16.62 -5.40
CA ASP A 11 11.44 17.53 -4.98
C ASP A 11 11.41 17.89 -3.49
N PHE A 12 10.24 17.85 -2.88
CA PHE A 12 10.03 18.11 -1.46
C PHE A 12 10.33 16.90 -0.55
N GLU A 13 10.37 15.68 -1.12
CA GLU A 13 10.56 14.46 -0.35
C GLU A 13 11.98 14.33 0.20
N THR A 14 12.11 14.27 1.52
CA THR A 14 13.42 14.12 2.18
C THR A 14 13.49 12.91 3.12
N HIS A 15 12.34 12.36 3.53
CA HIS A 15 12.29 11.26 4.49
C HIS A 15 12.68 9.92 3.86
N LEU A 16 12.05 9.55 2.75
CA LEU A 16 12.31 8.27 2.07
C LEU A 16 13.78 8.14 1.62
N PRO A 17 14.42 9.18 1.01
CA PRO A 17 15.85 9.14 0.72
C PRO A 17 16.72 8.91 1.97
N LYS A 18 16.37 9.52 3.13
CA LYS A 18 17.09 9.28 4.39
C LYS A 18 16.94 7.83 4.88
N MET A 19 15.77 7.22 4.66
CA MET A 19 15.54 5.80 5.01
C MET A 19 16.37 4.88 4.11
N LEU A 20 16.42 5.14 2.80
CA LEU A 20 17.27 4.40 1.88
C LEU A 20 18.75 4.54 2.23
N LYS A 21 19.19 5.79 2.57
CA LYS A 21 20.55 6.03 3.02
C LYS A 21 20.95 5.16 4.20
N LYS A 22 20.07 5.01 5.21
CA LYS A 22 20.32 4.13 6.38
C LYS A 22 20.58 2.67 5.98
N SER A 23 19.95 2.17 4.92
CA SER A 23 20.22 0.83 4.38
C SER A 23 21.59 0.78 3.71
N VAL A 24 21.91 1.76 2.86
CA VAL A 24 23.19 1.86 2.18
C VAL A 24 24.36 2.00 3.17
N ASP A 25 24.22 2.85 4.20
CA ASP A 25 25.22 3.02 5.25
C ASP A 25 25.54 1.72 6.02
N LYS A 26 24.62 0.75 5.99
CA LYS A 26 24.80 -0.59 6.57
C LYS A 26 25.33 -1.62 5.56
N GLY A 27 25.71 -1.19 4.36
CA GLY A 27 26.15 -2.07 3.27
C GLY A 27 25.01 -2.89 2.64
N LEU A 28 23.75 -2.48 2.84
CA LEU A 28 22.57 -3.10 2.24
C LEU A 28 22.15 -2.35 0.97
N PRO A 29 21.38 -2.97 0.08
CA PRO A 29 20.77 -2.25 -1.04
C PRO A 29 19.94 -1.06 -0.58
N ALA A 30 19.76 -0.06 -1.45
CA ALA A 30 18.87 1.09 -1.22
C ALA A 30 17.42 0.65 -1.31
N GLU A 31 16.92 0.00 -0.27
CA GLU A 31 15.59 -0.61 -0.21
C GLU A 31 14.85 -0.18 1.06
N TYR A 32 13.52 -0.07 0.92
CA TYR A 32 12.60 0.32 1.99
C TYR A 32 11.86 -0.92 2.52
N GLN A 33 11.65 -1.01 3.84
CA GLN A 33 10.90 -2.09 4.51
C GLN A 33 11.29 -3.52 4.04
N ILE A 34 12.58 -3.74 3.73
CA ILE A 34 13.09 -4.98 3.11
C ILE A 34 12.71 -6.25 3.91
N ALA A 35 12.70 -6.17 5.25
CA ALA A 35 12.45 -7.34 6.09
C ALA A 35 11.00 -7.84 5.94
N VAL A 36 10.00 -6.95 6.07
CA VAL A 36 8.60 -7.34 5.94
C VAL A 36 8.28 -7.72 4.50
N ARG A 37 8.79 -6.97 3.53
CA ARG A 37 8.55 -7.22 2.10
C ARG A 37 9.05 -8.61 1.67
N ARG A 38 10.31 -8.95 1.95
CA ARG A 38 10.86 -10.28 1.66
C ARG A 38 10.12 -11.37 2.42
N ARG A 39 9.91 -11.17 3.71
CA ARG A 39 9.23 -12.16 4.55
C ARG A 39 7.82 -12.47 4.05
N SER A 40 7.04 -11.46 3.67
CA SER A 40 5.68 -11.67 3.16
C SER A 40 5.66 -12.33 1.78
N ILE A 41 6.56 -11.94 0.88
CA ILE A 41 6.68 -12.59 -0.43
C ILE A 41 7.09 -14.06 -0.28
N ASP A 42 8.02 -14.39 0.64
CA ASP A 42 8.44 -15.78 0.89
C ASP A 42 7.32 -16.65 1.45
N LEU A 43 6.44 -16.07 2.26
CA LEU A 43 5.27 -16.77 2.81
C LEU A 43 4.14 -16.95 1.78
N CYS A 44 4.09 -16.11 0.74
CA CYS A 44 3.08 -16.18 -0.30
C CYS A 44 3.32 -17.37 -1.24
N LYS A 45 2.37 -18.32 -1.25
CA LYS A 45 2.52 -19.57 -2.02
C LYS A 45 2.16 -19.41 -3.50
N LYS A 46 1.21 -18.54 -3.82
CA LYS A 46 0.78 -18.22 -5.17
C LYS A 46 1.23 -16.82 -5.52
N ARG A 47 1.63 -16.62 -6.76
CA ARG A 47 2.25 -15.36 -7.19
C ARG A 47 1.74 -14.89 -8.55
N ASP A 48 0.46 -15.14 -8.83
CA ASP A 48 -0.14 -14.72 -10.10
C ASP A 48 -0.45 -13.22 -10.04
N VAL A 49 -1.18 -12.74 -9.02
CA VAL A 49 -1.60 -11.33 -8.94
C VAL A 49 -1.36 -10.73 -7.56
N ALA A 50 -0.64 -9.59 -7.53
CA ALA A 50 -0.47 -8.76 -6.35
C ALA A 50 -1.15 -7.39 -6.51
N LEU A 51 -1.73 -6.89 -5.43
CA LEU A 51 -2.19 -5.50 -5.30
C LEU A 51 -1.24 -4.73 -4.38
N ASP A 52 -0.83 -3.53 -4.82
CA ASP A 52 -0.07 -2.55 -4.02
C ASP A 52 -0.96 -1.32 -3.79
N ILE A 53 -1.59 -1.25 -2.63
CA ILE A 53 -2.54 -0.19 -2.28
C ILE A 53 -1.79 0.86 -1.44
N GLY A 54 -1.79 2.10 -1.95
CA GLY A 54 -0.89 3.16 -1.48
C GLY A 54 0.54 2.95 -2.02
N ALA A 55 0.66 2.81 -3.34
CA ALA A 55 1.93 2.45 -3.98
C ALA A 55 2.99 3.56 -3.91
N ASN A 56 2.56 4.82 -3.69
CA ASN A 56 3.44 5.97 -3.57
C ASN A 56 4.43 6.05 -4.74
N VAL A 57 5.73 6.17 -4.49
CA VAL A 57 6.76 6.21 -5.53
C VAL A 57 7.22 4.83 -6.01
N GLY A 58 6.56 3.75 -5.61
CA GLY A 58 6.79 2.39 -6.11
C GLY A 58 7.81 1.56 -5.35
N LEU A 59 8.13 1.91 -4.09
CA LEU A 59 9.13 1.18 -3.30
C LEU A 59 8.76 -0.30 -3.06
N TRP A 60 7.47 -0.61 -2.95
CA TRP A 60 6.98 -1.98 -2.90
C TRP A 60 6.71 -2.54 -4.29
N SER A 61 6.06 -1.77 -5.17
CA SER A 61 5.69 -2.19 -6.52
C SER A 61 6.86 -2.80 -7.30
N ARG A 62 8.10 -2.23 -7.16
CA ARG A 62 9.28 -2.73 -7.86
C ARG A 62 9.65 -4.17 -7.52
N ASP A 63 9.52 -4.57 -6.27
CA ASP A 63 9.84 -5.94 -5.87
C ASP A 63 8.66 -6.89 -6.05
N LEU A 64 7.42 -6.39 -5.90
CA LEU A 64 6.24 -7.14 -6.28
C LEU A 64 6.27 -7.50 -7.77
N ALA A 65 6.62 -6.55 -8.64
CA ALA A 65 6.73 -6.80 -10.08
C ALA A 65 7.81 -7.84 -10.46
N LYS A 66 8.84 -8.03 -9.63
CA LYS A 66 9.82 -9.12 -9.81
C LYS A 66 9.34 -10.47 -9.31
N SER A 67 8.32 -10.48 -8.47
CA SER A 67 7.90 -11.65 -7.69
C SER A 67 6.56 -12.22 -8.10
N PHE A 68 5.72 -11.43 -8.77
CA PHE A 68 4.38 -11.80 -9.21
C PHE A 68 4.25 -11.65 -10.72
N ASP A 69 3.37 -12.43 -11.34
CA ASP A 69 3.11 -12.38 -12.79
C ASP A 69 2.41 -11.08 -13.20
N ARG A 70 1.61 -10.50 -12.32
CA ARG A 70 0.92 -9.21 -12.51
C ARG A 70 0.86 -8.43 -11.21
N VAL A 71 1.10 -7.13 -11.28
CA VAL A 71 0.94 -6.19 -10.18
C VAL A 71 -0.03 -5.08 -10.57
N ILE A 72 -0.99 -4.77 -9.71
CA ILE A 72 -1.89 -3.64 -9.85
C ILE A 72 -1.61 -2.69 -8.69
N ALA A 73 -1.08 -1.52 -9.01
CA ALA A 73 -0.72 -0.48 -8.05
C ALA A 73 -1.80 0.62 -8.03
N PHE A 74 -2.26 0.98 -6.84
CA PHE A 74 -3.23 2.05 -6.63
C PHE A 74 -2.53 3.24 -5.98
N GLU A 75 -2.48 4.36 -6.69
CA GLU A 75 -1.88 5.60 -6.21
C GLU A 75 -2.64 6.81 -6.77
N PRO A 76 -3.39 7.55 -5.95
CA PRO A 76 -4.20 8.67 -6.42
C PRO A 76 -3.39 9.92 -6.77
N VAL A 77 -2.20 10.13 -6.18
CA VAL A 77 -1.42 11.36 -6.36
C VAL A 77 -0.60 11.31 -7.64
N GLU A 78 -0.89 12.21 -8.59
CA GLU A 78 -0.24 12.23 -9.90
C GLU A 78 1.29 12.32 -9.82
N LEU A 79 1.81 13.20 -8.96
CA LEU A 79 3.26 13.37 -8.80
C LEU A 79 3.94 12.08 -8.29
N PHE A 80 3.27 11.32 -7.42
CA PHE A 80 3.80 10.04 -6.92
C PHE A 80 3.75 8.98 -8.02
N ARG A 81 2.67 8.93 -8.82
CA ARG A 81 2.60 8.04 -10.00
C ARG A 81 3.69 8.32 -11.02
N GLN A 82 3.98 9.59 -11.30
CA GLN A 82 5.09 9.96 -12.20
C GLN A 82 6.45 9.48 -11.68
N CYS A 83 6.66 9.46 -10.36
CA CYS A 83 7.83 8.84 -9.75
C CYS A 83 7.77 7.31 -9.88
N LEU A 84 6.63 6.69 -9.57
CA LEU A 84 6.40 5.25 -9.67
C LEU A 84 6.71 4.72 -11.09
N GLU A 85 6.18 5.36 -12.12
CA GLU A 85 6.42 5.01 -13.54
C GLU A 85 7.91 5.03 -13.92
N ARG A 86 8.67 5.97 -13.36
CA ARG A 86 10.12 6.04 -13.58
C ARG A 86 10.91 5.03 -12.75
N ASN A 87 10.42 4.71 -11.58
CA ASN A 87 11.07 3.78 -10.65
C ASN A 87 10.83 2.32 -11.00
N VAL A 88 9.72 2.02 -11.68
CA VAL A 88 9.29 0.66 -12.00
C VAL A 88 8.92 0.58 -13.47
N THR A 89 9.84 0.08 -14.29
CA THR A 89 9.66 -0.06 -15.76
C THR A 89 9.23 -1.47 -16.16
N ALA A 90 8.61 -2.22 -15.23
CA ALA A 90 8.18 -3.59 -15.45
C ALA A 90 6.88 -3.64 -16.28
N GLU A 91 6.84 -4.47 -17.32
CA GLU A 91 5.68 -4.61 -18.22
C GLU A 91 4.44 -5.23 -17.54
N ASN A 92 4.64 -5.95 -16.44
CA ASN A 92 3.58 -6.58 -15.66
C ASN A 92 2.98 -5.66 -14.56
N LEU A 93 3.36 -4.38 -14.52
CA LEU A 93 2.81 -3.39 -13.61
C LEU A 93 1.69 -2.59 -14.30
N GLU A 94 0.50 -2.62 -13.71
CA GLU A 94 -0.63 -1.73 -14.03
C GLU A 94 -0.77 -0.67 -12.94
N ILE A 95 -0.82 0.61 -13.30
CA ILE A 95 -1.00 1.71 -12.34
C ILE A 95 -2.40 2.29 -12.49
N ARG A 96 -3.15 2.36 -11.39
CA ARG A 96 -4.50 2.93 -11.33
C ARG A 96 -4.49 4.24 -10.55
N PRO A 97 -4.96 5.35 -11.16
CA PRO A 97 -4.91 6.69 -10.55
C PRO A 97 -6.10 6.95 -9.60
N ILE A 98 -6.43 5.99 -8.75
CA ILE A 98 -7.58 6.03 -7.84
C ILE A 98 -7.16 5.67 -6.42
N ALA A 99 -7.88 6.18 -5.44
CA ALA A 99 -7.83 5.70 -4.06
C ALA A 99 -8.85 4.57 -3.86
N LEU A 100 -8.61 3.72 -2.86
CA LEU A 100 -9.58 2.72 -2.43
C LEU A 100 -10.20 3.12 -1.09
N GLY A 101 -11.47 2.74 -0.88
CA GLY A 101 -12.21 3.04 0.34
C GLY A 101 -13.45 2.17 0.51
N ASP A 102 -14.31 2.54 1.46
CA ASP A 102 -15.56 1.84 1.80
C ASP A 102 -16.74 2.22 0.89
N ASN A 103 -16.62 3.28 0.12
CA ASN A 103 -17.67 3.79 -0.77
C ASN A 103 -17.08 4.30 -2.08
N ASP A 104 -17.88 4.21 -3.16
CA ASP A 104 -17.57 4.83 -4.43
C ASP A 104 -17.93 6.33 -4.34
N THR A 105 -16.93 7.20 -4.27
CA THR A 105 -17.07 8.62 -3.97
C THR A 105 -15.88 9.44 -4.48
N ARG A 106 -15.76 10.68 -4.05
CA ARG A 106 -14.59 11.53 -4.29
C ARG A 106 -14.04 12.04 -2.96
N GLY A 107 -12.75 12.35 -2.95
CA GLY A 107 -12.06 12.90 -1.79
C GLY A 107 -10.88 13.79 -2.21
N THR A 108 -10.16 14.30 -1.23
CA THR A 108 -8.97 15.13 -1.41
C THR A 108 -7.78 14.49 -0.68
N MET A 109 -6.61 14.44 -1.32
CA MET A 109 -5.39 14.01 -0.66
C MET A 109 -4.73 15.17 0.10
N ILE A 110 -4.37 14.93 1.35
CA ILE A 110 -3.46 15.78 2.09
C ILE A 110 -2.03 15.33 1.78
N ILE A 111 -1.28 16.20 1.10
CA ILE A 111 0.12 15.93 0.76
C ILE A 111 0.99 16.46 1.91
N THR A 112 1.76 15.57 2.51
CA THR A 112 2.69 15.94 3.58
C THR A 112 4.03 16.34 2.97
N GLU A 113 4.40 17.59 3.14
CA GLU A 113 5.71 18.09 2.74
C GLU A 113 6.81 17.38 3.54
N ASP A 114 7.98 17.20 2.93
CA ASP A 114 9.13 16.45 3.48
C ASP A 114 8.95 14.95 3.69
N ASN A 115 7.72 14.42 3.65
CA ASN A 115 7.43 13.00 3.84
C ASN A 115 6.22 12.54 3.02
N ALA A 116 6.43 12.19 1.76
CA ALA A 116 5.38 11.67 0.88
C ALA A 116 4.70 10.41 1.45
N GLY A 117 5.40 9.65 2.31
CA GLY A 117 4.86 8.46 2.97
C GLY A 117 3.72 8.77 3.95
N HIS A 118 3.62 9.99 4.48
CA HIS A 118 2.51 10.39 5.38
C HIS A 118 1.36 11.08 4.65
N SER A 119 1.37 11.12 3.32
CA SER A 119 0.24 11.67 2.56
C SER A 119 -0.95 10.73 2.65
N HIS A 120 -2.13 11.27 2.93
CA HIS A 120 -3.33 10.49 3.21
C HIS A 120 -4.59 11.16 2.67
N LEU A 121 -5.66 10.40 2.57
CA LEU A 121 -6.97 10.91 2.19
C LEU A 121 -7.58 11.72 3.34
N ASP A 122 -8.02 12.96 3.06
CA ASP A 122 -8.65 13.81 4.08
C ASP A 122 -10.03 13.23 4.49
N PRO A 123 -10.21 12.83 5.75
CA PRO A 123 -11.46 12.26 6.24
C PRO A 123 -12.66 13.21 6.13
N ASN A 124 -12.40 14.53 6.07
CA ASN A 124 -13.44 15.56 6.02
C ASN A 124 -13.82 15.94 4.58
N SER A 125 -13.12 15.42 3.56
CA SER A 125 -13.35 15.76 2.15
C SER A 125 -14.25 14.77 1.40
N MET A 126 -14.77 13.75 2.07
CA MET A 126 -15.59 12.71 1.45
C MET A 126 -16.85 13.28 0.80
N GLY A 127 -17.10 12.91 -0.46
CA GLY A 127 -18.18 13.44 -1.29
C GLY A 127 -17.80 14.70 -2.09
N THR A 128 -16.60 15.26 -1.85
CA THR A 128 -16.05 16.43 -2.54
C THR A 128 -14.60 16.16 -2.94
N GLY A 129 -13.96 17.02 -3.67
CA GLY A 129 -12.55 16.83 -4.06
C GLY A 129 -12.37 16.24 -5.45
N ASP A 130 -11.13 16.03 -5.81
CA ASP A 130 -10.68 15.70 -7.16
C ASP A 130 -10.18 14.25 -7.32
N VAL A 131 -9.94 13.56 -6.20
CA VAL A 131 -9.50 12.16 -6.20
C VAL A 131 -10.71 11.23 -6.25
N GLU A 132 -10.73 10.31 -7.19
CA GLU A 132 -11.70 9.22 -7.24
C GLU A 132 -11.38 8.19 -6.16
N VAL A 133 -12.38 7.86 -5.33
CA VAL A 133 -12.32 6.83 -4.30
C VAL A 133 -13.32 5.73 -4.68
N VAL A 134 -12.87 4.49 -4.78
CA VAL A 134 -13.74 3.36 -5.15
C VAL A 134 -13.57 2.19 -4.19
N ARG A 135 -14.59 1.37 -4.08
CA ARG A 135 -14.47 0.09 -3.38
C ARG A 135 -13.66 -0.89 -4.23
N LEU A 136 -12.78 -1.65 -3.61
CA LEU A 136 -12.09 -2.74 -4.32
C LEU A 136 -13.09 -3.74 -4.92
N ASP A 137 -14.19 -3.99 -4.21
CA ASP A 137 -15.26 -4.90 -4.63
C ASP A 137 -16.08 -4.40 -5.83
N SER A 138 -16.01 -3.11 -6.17
CA SER A 138 -16.62 -2.54 -7.38
C SER A 138 -15.77 -2.78 -8.63
N LEU A 139 -14.51 -3.18 -8.48
CA LEU A 139 -13.58 -3.36 -9.58
C LEU A 139 -13.66 -4.80 -10.14
N THR A 140 -13.59 -4.91 -11.46
CA THR A 140 -13.40 -6.22 -12.11
C THR A 140 -11.92 -6.61 -11.99
N LEU A 141 -11.63 -7.52 -11.06
CA LEU A 141 -10.27 -8.01 -10.79
C LEU A 141 -10.19 -9.52 -11.02
N PRO A 142 -9.01 -10.01 -11.48
CA PRO A 142 -8.71 -11.45 -11.48
C PRO A 142 -8.67 -11.98 -10.04
N THR A 143 -8.38 -13.28 -9.88
CA THR A 143 -8.06 -13.82 -8.56
C THR A 143 -6.78 -13.16 -8.04
N VAL A 144 -6.81 -12.67 -6.80
CA VAL A 144 -5.72 -11.94 -6.16
C VAL A 144 -5.09 -12.84 -5.10
N ASP A 145 -3.76 -12.95 -5.11
CA ASP A 145 -3.00 -13.81 -4.19
C ASP A 145 -2.33 -13.02 -3.07
N TYR A 146 -2.09 -11.74 -3.31
CA TYR A 146 -1.36 -10.87 -2.38
C TYR A 146 -1.91 -9.44 -2.41
N ILE A 147 -2.07 -8.85 -1.23
CA ILE A 147 -2.48 -7.45 -1.08
C ILE A 147 -1.54 -6.78 -0.07
N LYS A 148 -0.89 -5.67 -0.45
CA LYS A 148 -0.25 -4.74 0.48
C LYS A 148 -1.16 -3.53 0.67
N ILE A 149 -1.38 -3.13 1.91
CA ILE A 149 -2.16 -1.94 2.27
C ILE A 149 -1.32 -1.08 3.23
N ASP A 150 -1.02 0.14 2.81
CA ASP A 150 -0.29 1.12 3.61
C ASP A 150 -0.75 2.51 3.12
N CYS A 151 -1.76 3.05 3.79
CA CYS A 151 -2.51 4.24 3.40
C CYS A 151 -2.69 5.22 4.56
N GLU A 152 -1.73 5.19 5.51
CA GLU A 152 -1.60 6.15 6.60
C GLU A 152 -2.91 6.31 7.42
N GLY A 153 -3.49 5.14 7.78
CA GLY A 153 -4.65 5.02 8.65
C GLY A 153 -5.98 4.76 7.96
N TYR A 154 -6.02 4.75 6.62
CA TYR A 154 -7.27 4.49 5.88
C TYR A 154 -7.55 2.99 5.66
N GLU A 155 -6.69 2.11 6.19
CA GLU A 155 -6.69 0.65 5.98
C GLU A 155 -8.03 0.00 6.34
N TYR A 156 -8.63 0.39 7.48
CA TYR A 156 -9.92 -0.15 7.92
C TYR A 156 -11.04 0.10 6.91
N ARG A 157 -11.13 1.31 6.35
CA ARG A 157 -12.13 1.66 5.33
C ARG A 157 -11.85 0.95 4.01
N ILE A 158 -10.59 0.80 3.62
CA ILE A 158 -10.23 0.02 2.43
C ILE A 158 -10.70 -1.41 2.57
N LEU A 159 -10.49 -2.04 3.73
CA LEU A 159 -10.96 -3.40 3.99
C LEU A 159 -12.48 -3.52 3.91
N GLN A 160 -13.23 -2.56 4.46
CA GLN A 160 -14.70 -2.56 4.35
C GLN A 160 -15.19 -2.56 2.89
N GLY A 161 -14.47 -1.90 1.98
CA GLY A 161 -14.75 -1.92 0.53
C GLY A 161 -14.11 -3.07 -0.24
N ALA A 162 -13.41 -3.99 0.45
CA ALA A 162 -12.66 -5.10 -0.14
C ALA A 162 -13.11 -6.49 0.36
N GLU A 163 -14.12 -6.55 1.20
CA GLU A 163 -14.53 -7.78 1.89
C GLU A 163 -14.81 -8.95 0.94
N GLN A 164 -15.63 -8.72 -0.10
CA GLN A 164 -16.01 -9.77 -1.05
C GLN A 164 -14.79 -10.28 -1.83
N THR A 165 -13.92 -9.38 -2.24
CA THR A 165 -12.67 -9.74 -2.95
C THR A 165 -11.76 -10.56 -2.05
N ILE A 166 -11.54 -10.14 -0.80
CA ILE A 166 -10.68 -10.85 0.17
C ILE A 166 -11.28 -12.23 0.51
N GLN A 167 -12.56 -12.30 0.77
CA GLN A 167 -13.24 -13.58 1.08
C GLN A 167 -13.20 -14.55 -0.11
N ARG A 168 -13.44 -14.07 -1.31
CA ARG A 168 -13.43 -14.86 -2.55
C ARG A 168 -12.04 -15.34 -2.94
N CYS A 169 -11.06 -14.45 -2.92
CA CYS A 169 -9.69 -14.73 -3.40
C CYS A 169 -8.82 -15.39 -2.34
N ARG A 170 -9.08 -15.14 -1.06
CA ARG A 170 -8.29 -15.59 0.09
C ARG A 170 -6.80 -15.23 -0.05
N PRO A 171 -6.46 -13.96 -0.33
CA PRO A 171 -5.09 -13.52 -0.51
C PRO A 171 -4.31 -13.54 0.81
N MET A 172 -2.99 -13.47 0.73
CA MET A 172 -2.18 -12.94 1.82
C MET A 172 -2.34 -11.42 1.87
N VAL A 173 -2.44 -10.84 3.07
CA VAL A 173 -2.56 -9.40 3.27
C VAL A 173 -1.40 -8.91 4.14
N VAL A 174 -0.67 -7.92 3.65
CA VAL A 174 0.29 -7.14 4.45
C VAL A 174 -0.34 -5.78 4.72
N ILE A 175 -0.44 -5.43 5.99
CA ILE A 175 -1.16 -4.23 6.41
C ILE A 175 -0.40 -3.51 7.52
N GLU A 176 -0.19 -2.20 7.35
CA GLU A 176 0.41 -1.37 8.39
C GLU A 176 -0.66 -0.92 9.39
N GLN A 177 -0.32 -0.95 10.68
CA GLN A 177 -1.18 -0.46 11.76
C GLN A 177 -0.38 0.36 12.75
N LYS A 178 -0.37 1.68 12.54
CA LYS A 178 0.30 2.66 13.41
C LYS A 178 -0.63 3.14 14.52
N PRO A 179 -0.10 3.36 15.75
CA PRO A 179 -0.92 3.75 16.91
C PRO A 179 -1.46 5.19 16.86
N HIS A 180 -1.00 6.02 15.93
CA HIS A 180 -1.30 7.46 15.91
C HIS A 180 -1.67 8.01 14.53
N ASP A 181 -2.15 7.16 13.62
CA ASP A 181 -2.66 7.61 12.34
C ASP A 181 -3.98 8.42 12.49
N ALA A 182 -4.41 9.07 11.41
CA ALA A 182 -5.57 9.96 11.43
C ALA A 182 -6.88 9.24 11.83
N TYR A 183 -6.97 7.94 11.63
CA TYR A 183 -8.18 7.14 11.81
C TYR A 183 -8.14 6.22 13.04
N SER A 184 -6.98 5.97 13.64
CA SER A 184 -6.83 5.10 14.82
C SER A 184 -7.66 5.58 16.02
N LYS A 185 -7.91 6.88 16.13
CA LYS A 185 -8.78 7.47 17.17
C LYS A 185 -10.26 7.14 16.95
N GLN A 186 -10.68 6.95 15.68
CA GLN A 186 -12.08 6.70 15.35
C GLN A 186 -12.43 5.21 15.43
N TYR A 187 -11.55 4.35 14.96
CA TYR A 187 -11.84 2.90 14.81
C TYR A 187 -11.05 2.01 15.77
N GLY A 188 -10.02 2.52 16.41
CA GLY A 188 -9.08 1.75 17.20
C GLY A 188 -7.80 1.40 16.44
N GLN A 189 -6.71 1.33 17.16
CA GLN A 189 -5.36 1.10 16.59
C GLN A 189 -5.24 -0.17 15.73
N PHE A 190 -5.98 -1.23 16.09
CA PHE A 190 -5.87 -2.54 15.42
C PHE A 190 -7.15 -2.91 14.66
N ALA A 191 -8.04 -1.96 14.41
CA ALA A 191 -9.34 -2.21 13.81
C ALA A 191 -9.26 -2.95 12.47
N ALA A 192 -8.30 -2.63 11.61
CA ALA A 192 -8.12 -3.33 10.35
C ALA A 192 -7.65 -4.78 10.52
N VAL A 193 -6.71 -5.04 11.43
CA VAL A 193 -6.26 -6.40 11.76
C VAL A 193 -7.38 -7.21 12.40
N GLU A 194 -8.13 -6.61 13.34
CA GLU A 194 -9.27 -7.25 13.99
C GLU A 194 -10.38 -7.60 12.97
N LEU A 195 -10.61 -6.74 11.98
CA LEU A 195 -11.55 -7.02 10.89
C LEU A 195 -11.09 -8.21 10.05
N LEU A 196 -9.82 -8.28 9.65
CA LEU A 196 -9.26 -9.43 8.94
C LEU A 196 -9.37 -10.72 9.76
N GLN A 197 -9.15 -10.64 11.07
CA GLN A 197 -9.31 -11.79 11.97
C GLN A 197 -10.76 -12.24 12.08
N SER A 198 -11.72 -11.32 12.10
CA SER A 198 -13.14 -11.63 12.10
C SER A 198 -13.59 -12.39 10.84
N TRP A 199 -12.88 -12.19 9.73
CA TRP A 199 -13.08 -12.93 8.47
C TRP A 199 -12.37 -14.30 8.44
N GLY A 200 -11.66 -14.68 9.50
CA GLY A 200 -10.99 -15.97 9.63
C GLY A 200 -9.52 -15.95 9.22
N MET A 201 -8.93 -14.78 8.97
CA MET A 201 -7.48 -14.66 8.77
C MET A 201 -6.74 -14.78 10.11
N SER A 202 -5.50 -15.22 10.04
CA SER A 202 -4.61 -15.31 11.20
C SER A 202 -3.31 -14.56 10.92
N ARG A 203 -2.71 -14.02 11.96
CA ARG A 203 -1.36 -13.48 11.85
C ARG A 203 -0.38 -14.62 11.55
N LEU A 204 0.33 -14.49 10.43
CA LEU A 204 1.42 -15.38 10.04
C LEU A 204 2.75 -14.87 10.57
N ASP A 205 2.96 -13.55 10.53
CA ASP A 205 4.14 -12.89 11.05
C ASP A 205 3.87 -11.40 11.30
N GLN A 206 4.83 -10.69 11.90
CA GLN A 206 4.77 -9.24 12.11
C GLN A 206 6.18 -8.66 12.12
N VAL A 207 6.38 -7.54 11.46
CA VAL A 207 7.63 -6.79 11.47
C VAL A 207 7.30 -5.34 11.82
N LYS A 208 7.58 -4.92 13.05
CA LYS A 208 7.19 -3.62 13.62
C LYS A 208 5.66 -3.42 13.53
N ASP A 209 5.23 -2.37 12.82
CA ASP A 209 3.83 -2.00 12.66
C ASP A 209 3.17 -2.71 11.46
N ASP A 210 3.93 -3.46 10.67
CA ASP A 210 3.45 -4.23 9.52
C ASP A 210 3.03 -5.65 9.95
N TRP A 211 1.78 -5.99 9.72
CA TRP A 211 1.19 -7.30 9.99
C TRP A 211 1.08 -8.11 8.72
N ILE A 212 1.54 -9.36 8.76
CA ILE A 212 1.38 -10.33 7.66
C ILE A 212 0.26 -11.28 8.05
N MET A 213 -0.86 -11.15 7.35
CA MET A 213 -2.08 -11.89 7.61
C MET A 213 -2.32 -12.93 6.51
N GLY A 214 -2.86 -14.09 6.88
CA GLY A 214 -3.16 -15.17 5.92
C GLY A 214 -4.18 -16.15 6.45
N TRP A 215 -4.54 -17.11 5.63
CA TRP A 215 -5.55 -18.12 5.91
C TRP A 215 -4.90 -19.41 6.41
N ARG A 216 -5.48 -19.99 7.44
CA ARG A 216 -5.10 -21.32 7.97
C ARG A 216 -5.90 -22.42 7.29
#